data_868a968207279ebcdce40e0a33e52ec0
#
_entry.id   868a968207279ebcdce40e0a33e52ec0
#
_cell.length_a   1.000
_cell.length_b   1.000
_cell.length_c   1.000
_cell.angle_alpha   90.00
_cell.angle_beta   90.00
_cell.angle_gamma   90.00
#
_symmetry.space_group_name_H-M   'P 1'
#
loop_
_entity.id
_entity.type
_entity.pdbx_description
1 polymer ?
#
loop_
_entity_poly.entity_id
_entity_poly.type
_entity_poly.pdbx_seq_one_letter_code
_entity_poly.pdbx_strand_id
1 'polypeptide(L)'
;MPATVENAAPPSAMHLMASTPTPAAAAVRTLDRLRAGELLGSTYLDLRGCGLSAVPAEVLALADTLEVLDVSGNALVSLPDELAQLSRLHTVFASNNRLTTLPPVLGRLPRLDTLGVKANRIEDVPAQALAPTLRWLILTDNRITALPLNLTDCTGMQKLMLAGNRLRRLPAGMGRLQRLELLRVSANHFEQIEDALPEEVLTLPRLAWLAHAGNPFSAAREQAAQARAAAAPIPWTELQLGALLGEGASGHIHAARWEPAHGPAEDVAVKLFKGAVTSDGLPRCEMAAALAAGKHPHLVGVRGVLADHPQGTPGLVLPRLAGHWAPLAGPPSMASCTRDVYRADLCLPSVQAQAIARAATAALDHLHARGLGHGDLYAHNLLVDGLEGALLSDFGAAAFLPVDDAARTDALQALDRRALQVLVKELSQHSDATGQPAPGVC
;
A
#
# COMPACT_ATOMS: atom_id res chain seq x y z
N MET A 1 -56.19 44.83 32.53
CA MET A 1 -54.76 44.75 32.81
C MET A 1 -54.48 43.38 33.42
N PRO A 2 -53.98 42.38 32.68
CA PRO A 2 -53.31 41.24 33.29
C PRO A 2 -51.80 41.32 33.05
N ALA A 3 -51.06 40.90 34.09
CA ALA A 3 -49.62 40.91 34.19
C ALA A 3 -48.94 39.91 33.28
N THR A 4 -47.86 40.35 32.64
CA THR A 4 -46.92 39.51 31.86
C THR A 4 -46.06 38.68 32.81
N VAL A 5 -46.11 37.34 32.66
CA VAL A 5 -45.21 36.41 33.28
C VAL A 5 -43.97 36.25 32.41
N GLU A 6 -42.83 36.65 32.91
CA GLU A 6 -41.51 36.48 32.34
C GLU A 6 -41.10 35.02 32.46
N ASN A 7 -40.94 34.33 31.32
CA ASN A 7 -40.43 32.97 31.25
C ASN A 7 -38.89 33.00 31.24
N ALA A 8 -38.26 32.62 32.37
CA ALA A 8 -36.83 32.43 32.48
C ALA A 8 -36.42 31.16 31.70
N ALA A 9 -35.49 31.30 30.77
CA ALA A 9 -34.87 30.20 30.06
C ALA A 9 -33.97 29.37 31.01
N PRO A 10 -33.92 28.02 30.85
CA PRO A 10 -33.02 27.19 31.68
C PRO A 10 -31.55 27.37 31.25
N PRO A 11 -30.59 27.19 32.17
CA PRO A 11 -29.17 27.38 31.86
C PRO A 11 -28.65 26.35 30.88
N SER A 12 -27.95 26.87 29.85
CA SER A 12 -27.24 26.14 28.82
C SER A 12 -26.29 25.10 29.43
N ALA A 13 -26.55 23.83 29.24
CA ALA A 13 -25.61 22.76 29.55
C ALA A 13 -24.37 22.89 28.63
N MET A 14 -23.29 23.44 29.16
CA MET A 14 -21.98 23.33 28.57
C MET A 14 -21.61 21.84 28.51
N HIS A 15 -21.81 21.23 27.32
CA HIS A 15 -21.18 19.96 26.98
C HIS A 15 -19.67 20.22 26.98
N LEU A 16 -18.96 19.71 27.97
CA LEU A 16 -17.53 19.47 27.89
C LEU A 16 -17.33 18.48 26.75
N MET A 17 -17.01 18.98 25.56
CA MET A 17 -16.42 18.20 24.50
C MET A 17 -15.08 17.67 25.04
N ALA A 18 -15.06 16.43 25.49
CA ALA A 18 -13.82 15.73 25.76
C ALA A 18 -13.03 15.72 24.46
N SER A 19 -12.00 16.56 24.36
CA SER A 19 -11.08 16.62 23.22
C SER A 19 -10.49 15.22 23.05
N THR A 20 -10.69 14.61 21.87
CA THR A 20 -10.00 13.37 21.49
C THR A 20 -8.51 13.62 21.68
N PRO A 21 -7.81 12.78 22.47
CA PRO A 21 -6.40 12.98 22.76
C PRO A 21 -5.60 12.94 21.47
N THR A 22 -4.59 13.80 21.36
CA THR A 22 -3.63 13.74 20.27
C THR A 22 -2.99 12.34 20.21
N PRO A 23 -2.57 11.83 19.04
CA PRO A 23 -1.92 10.53 18.91
C PRO A 23 -0.76 10.33 19.91
N ALA A 24 0.04 11.36 20.14
CA ALA A 24 1.12 11.33 21.13
C ALA A 24 0.61 11.18 22.58
N ALA A 25 -0.47 11.86 22.95
CA ALA A 25 -1.07 11.72 24.28
C ALA A 25 -1.76 10.36 24.50
N ALA A 26 -2.25 9.73 23.43
CA ALA A 26 -2.78 8.38 23.47
C ALA A 26 -1.66 7.34 23.67
N ALA A 27 -0.55 7.48 22.94
CA ALA A 27 0.62 6.62 23.03
C ALA A 27 1.23 6.61 24.46
N VAL A 28 1.43 7.79 25.06
CA VAL A 28 1.93 7.93 26.44
C VAL A 28 1.00 7.22 27.43
N ARG A 29 -0.32 7.37 27.29
CA ARG A 29 -1.28 6.67 28.16
C ARG A 29 -1.22 5.17 28.06
N THR A 30 -1.02 4.61 26.87
CA THR A 30 -0.87 3.16 26.71
C THR A 30 0.37 2.65 27.42
N LEU A 31 1.49 3.36 27.34
CA LEU A 31 2.73 3.01 28.03
C LEU A 31 2.56 3.05 29.57
N ASP A 32 1.90 4.08 30.10
CA ASP A 32 1.63 4.22 31.54
C ASP A 32 0.72 3.09 32.05
N ARG A 33 -0.32 2.74 31.29
CA ARG A 33 -1.21 1.62 31.60
C ARG A 33 -0.48 0.27 31.58
N LEU A 34 0.43 0.08 30.60
CA LEU A 34 1.27 -1.13 30.56
C LEU A 34 2.11 -1.24 31.83
N ARG A 35 2.78 -0.16 32.23
CA ARG A 35 3.61 -0.09 33.46
C ARG A 35 2.80 -0.28 34.74
N ALA A 36 1.56 0.18 34.76
CA ALA A 36 0.62 -0.02 35.88
C ALA A 36 0.05 -1.46 35.92
N GLY A 37 0.33 -2.32 34.95
CA GLY A 37 -0.22 -3.67 34.86
C GLY A 37 -1.70 -3.73 34.43
N GLU A 38 -2.27 -2.61 33.97
CA GLU A 38 -3.68 -2.53 33.56
C GLU A 38 -3.97 -3.26 32.24
N LEU A 39 -2.93 -3.64 31.49
CA LEU A 39 -3.05 -4.33 30.20
C LEU A 39 -2.85 -5.83 30.28
N LEU A 40 -2.79 -6.40 31.49
CA LEU A 40 -2.70 -7.86 31.66
C LEU A 40 -3.83 -8.58 30.94
N GLY A 41 -3.49 -9.63 30.18
CA GLY A 41 -4.44 -10.38 29.37
C GLY A 41 -4.73 -9.79 27.99
N SER A 42 -4.14 -8.63 27.62
CA SER A 42 -4.31 -8.05 26.28
C SER A 42 -3.68 -8.92 25.22
N THR A 43 -4.37 -9.07 24.09
CA THR A 43 -3.87 -9.77 22.88
C THR A 43 -3.22 -8.82 21.88
N TYR A 44 -3.50 -7.52 21.96
CA TYR A 44 -2.96 -6.47 21.10
C TYR A 44 -2.34 -5.36 21.94
N LEU A 45 -1.09 -4.99 21.60
CA LEU A 45 -0.38 -3.91 22.27
C LEU A 45 0.14 -2.88 21.26
N ASP A 46 -0.39 -1.67 21.34
CA ASP A 46 0.01 -0.53 20.51
C ASP A 46 0.90 0.43 21.31
N LEU A 47 2.19 0.41 21.00
CA LEU A 47 3.22 1.30 21.54
C LEU A 47 3.81 2.23 20.47
N ARG A 48 3.04 2.54 19.42
CA ARG A 48 3.49 3.44 18.35
C ARG A 48 3.75 4.83 18.86
N GLY A 49 4.91 5.39 18.44
CA GLY A 49 5.24 6.80 18.75
C GLY A 49 5.41 7.12 20.23
N CYS A 50 5.70 6.12 21.07
CA CYS A 50 5.91 6.30 22.51
C CYS A 50 7.30 6.87 22.86
N GLY A 51 8.15 7.18 21.88
CA GLY A 51 9.51 7.68 22.10
C GLY A 51 10.49 6.64 22.66
N LEU A 52 10.20 5.36 22.49
CA LEU A 52 10.97 4.25 23.07
C LEU A 52 12.33 4.10 22.41
N SER A 53 13.39 3.99 23.22
CA SER A 53 14.73 3.55 22.78
C SER A 53 14.96 2.05 22.99
N ALA A 54 14.14 1.38 23.82
CA ALA A 54 14.10 -0.05 24.06
C ALA A 54 12.65 -0.49 24.30
N VAL A 55 12.33 -1.75 24.04
CA VAL A 55 11.02 -2.34 24.36
C VAL A 55 10.93 -2.48 25.89
N PRO A 56 9.86 -1.98 26.53
CA PRO A 56 9.68 -2.07 27.99
C PRO A 56 9.62 -3.54 28.45
N ALA A 57 10.27 -3.86 29.58
CA ALA A 57 10.26 -5.21 30.14
C ALA A 57 8.85 -5.67 30.54
N GLU A 58 7.97 -4.74 30.86
CA GLU A 58 6.57 -4.98 31.22
C GLU A 58 5.75 -5.66 30.10
N VAL A 59 6.23 -5.61 28.84
CA VAL A 59 5.63 -6.37 27.71
C VAL A 59 5.67 -7.87 27.98
N LEU A 60 6.67 -8.36 28.73
CA LEU A 60 6.82 -9.78 29.08
C LEU A 60 5.73 -10.29 30.03
N ALA A 61 5.07 -9.38 30.77
CA ALA A 61 3.90 -9.74 31.59
C ALA A 61 2.69 -10.20 30.75
N LEU A 62 2.73 -9.98 29.42
CA LEU A 62 1.71 -10.42 28.48
C LEU A 62 2.09 -11.72 27.73
N ALA A 63 3.09 -12.47 28.20
CA ALA A 63 3.67 -13.61 27.48
C ALA A 63 2.63 -14.68 27.08
N ASP A 64 1.62 -14.90 27.91
CA ASP A 64 0.59 -15.92 27.68
C ASP A 64 -0.56 -15.45 26.76
N THR A 65 -0.63 -14.14 26.46
CA THR A 65 -1.81 -13.59 25.76
C THR A 65 -1.48 -12.76 24.54
N LEU A 66 -0.33 -12.10 24.47
CA LEU A 66 -0.02 -11.14 23.40
C LEU A 66 0.12 -11.83 22.05
N GLU A 67 -0.67 -11.40 21.09
CA GLU A 67 -0.74 -11.89 19.72
C GLU A 67 -0.17 -10.89 18.71
N VAL A 68 -0.35 -9.58 18.95
CA VAL A 68 0.08 -8.49 18.08
C VAL A 68 0.83 -7.44 18.88
N LEU A 69 2.04 -7.12 18.45
CA LEU A 69 2.88 -6.05 19.01
C LEU A 69 3.21 -5.01 17.94
N ASP A 70 2.80 -3.75 18.15
CA ASP A 70 3.21 -2.62 17.32
C ASP A 70 4.06 -1.64 18.10
N VAL A 71 5.35 -1.58 17.78
CA VAL A 71 6.35 -0.66 18.33
C VAL A 71 6.87 0.31 17.27
N SER A 72 6.11 0.54 16.20
CA SER A 72 6.49 1.43 15.11
C SER A 72 6.64 2.89 15.55
N GLY A 73 7.41 3.69 14.81
CA GLY A 73 7.56 5.13 15.07
C GLY A 73 8.31 5.47 16.36
N ASN A 74 9.24 4.61 16.77
CA ASN A 74 10.08 4.80 17.95
C ASN A 74 11.57 5.01 17.58
N ALA A 75 12.46 4.89 18.55
CA ALA A 75 13.91 5.01 18.37
C ALA A 75 14.66 3.69 18.66
N LEU A 76 13.99 2.54 18.46
CA LEU A 76 14.53 1.22 18.76
C LEU A 76 15.72 0.91 17.85
N VAL A 77 16.82 0.43 18.45
CA VAL A 77 18.01 -0.04 17.73
C VAL A 77 18.10 -1.58 17.70
N SER A 78 17.35 -2.27 18.57
CA SER A 78 17.23 -3.73 18.63
C SER A 78 15.89 -4.12 19.27
N LEU A 79 15.59 -5.44 19.26
CA LEU A 79 14.53 -6.05 20.06
C LEU A 79 15.17 -6.98 21.07
N PRO A 80 14.67 -7.04 22.32
CA PRO A 80 15.28 -7.86 23.37
C PRO A 80 15.04 -9.35 23.11
N ASP A 81 15.99 -10.18 23.51
CA ASP A 81 15.95 -11.63 23.34
C ASP A 81 14.81 -12.32 24.09
N GLU A 82 14.35 -11.68 25.16
CA GLU A 82 13.23 -12.10 26.00
C GLU A 82 11.89 -12.10 25.24
N LEU A 83 11.76 -11.38 24.12
CA LEU A 83 10.56 -11.46 23.27
C LEU A 83 10.26 -12.89 22.81
N ALA A 84 11.25 -13.78 22.76
CA ALA A 84 11.05 -15.21 22.44
C ALA A 84 10.09 -15.91 23.43
N GLN A 85 9.84 -15.34 24.61
CA GLN A 85 8.89 -15.86 25.60
C GLN A 85 7.43 -15.62 25.20
N LEU A 86 7.15 -14.68 24.27
CA LEU A 86 5.81 -14.33 23.80
C LEU A 86 5.30 -15.41 22.82
N SER A 87 4.93 -16.57 23.33
CA SER A 87 4.66 -17.79 22.54
C SER A 87 3.44 -17.67 21.63
N ARG A 88 2.54 -16.71 21.88
CA ARG A 88 1.36 -16.42 21.04
C ARG A 88 1.58 -15.33 20.01
N LEU A 89 2.71 -14.62 20.08
CA LEU A 89 2.98 -13.48 19.21
C LEU A 89 3.12 -13.95 17.76
N HIS A 90 2.17 -13.54 16.91
CA HIS A 90 2.17 -13.89 15.51
C HIS A 90 2.38 -12.67 14.60
N THR A 91 2.21 -11.45 15.11
CA THR A 91 2.41 -10.20 14.34
C THR A 91 3.30 -9.24 15.10
N VAL A 92 4.36 -8.75 14.43
CA VAL A 92 5.26 -7.72 14.96
C VAL A 92 5.40 -6.60 13.93
N PHE A 93 5.07 -5.37 14.34
CA PHE A 93 5.38 -4.16 13.60
C PHE A 93 6.42 -3.32 14.37
N ALA A 94 7.55 -3.05 13.73
CA ALA A 94 8.61 -2.19 14.24
C ALA A 94 9.12 -1.22 13.15
N SER A 95 8.19 -0.73 12.30
CA SER A 95 8.47 0.23 11.24
C SER A 95 8.88 1.59 11.79
N ASN A 96 9.61 2.41 10.99
CA ASN A 96 10.05 3.73 11.41
C ASN A 96 10.82 3.71 12.75
N ASN A 97 11.86 2.87 12.82
CA ASN A 97 12.79 2.75 13.93
C ASN A 97 14.25 2.94 13.46
N ARG A 98 15.22 2.49 14.25
CA ARG A 98 16.65 2.65 13.95
C ARG A 98 17.39 1.30 13.89
N LEU A 99 16.67 0.21 13.58
CA LEU A 99 17.25 -1.12 13.45
C LEU A 99 18.28 -1.13 12.32
N THR A 100 19.48 -1.69 12.56
CA THR A 100 20.54 -1.87 11.56
C THR A 100 20.69 -3.32 11.10
N THR A 101 20.19 -4.24 11.90
CA THR A 101 20.14 -5.68 11.62
C THR A 101 18.76 -6.18 11.96
N LEU A 102 18.22 -7.13 11.18
CA LEU A 102 16.97 -7.79 11.55
C LEU A 102 17.18 -8.62 12.82
N PRO A 103 16.47 -8.36 13.93
CA PRO A 103 16.75 -8.99 15.22
C PRO A 103 16.57 -10.51 15.17
N PRO A 104 17.60 -11.32 15.57
CA PRO A 104 17.52 -12.80 15.53
C PRO A 104 16.42 -13.40 16.39
N VAL A 105 15.97 -12.69 17.43
CA VAL A 105 14.86 -13.11 18.28
C VAL A 105 13.57 -13.37 17.51
N LEU A 106 13.35 -12.67 16.40
CA LEU A 106 12.14 -12.81 15.56
C LEU A 106 12.00 -14.24 15.00
N GLY A 107 13.10 -14.88 14.61
CA GLY A 107 13.06 -16.26 14.12
C GLY A 107 12.83 -17.32 15.21
N ARG A 108 12.90 -16.93 16.49
CA ARG A 108 12.59 -17.80 17.64
C ARG A 108 11.12 -17.73 18.09
N LEU A 109 10.33 -16.80 17.49
CA LEU A 109 8.90 -16.69 17.76
C LEU A 109 8.13 -17.80 17.01
N PRO A 110 7.52 -18.77 17.72
CA PRO A 110 7.02 -20.00 17.09
C PRO A 110 5.79 -19.79 16.18
N ARG A 111 5.11 -18.69 16.34
CA ARG A 111 3.89 -18.35 15.59
C ARG A 111 4.02 -17.13 14.69
N LEU A 112 5.19 -16.52 14.60
CA LEU A 112 5.37 -15.29 13.82
C LEU A 112 5.06 -15.55 12.34
N ASP A 113 3.97 -14.99 11.86
CA ASP A 113 3.54 -15.07 10.47
C ASP A 113 3.56 -13.72 9.74
N THR A 114 3.52 -12.61 10.48
CA THR A 114 3.50 -11.25 9.93
C THR A 114 4.57 -10.39 10.60
N LEU A 115 5.50 -9.89 9.79
CA LEU A 115 6.60 -9.04 10.23
C LEU A 115 6.72 -7.78 9.37
N GLY A 116 6.59 -6.59 9.99
CA GLY A 116 6.77 -5.31 9.33
C GLY A 116 7.85 -4.46 9.99
N VAL A 117 8.96 -4.22 9.27
CA VAL A 117 10.08 -3.38 9.71
C VAL A 117 10.45 -2.31 8.65
N LYS A 118 9.43 -1.77 7.99
CA LYS A 118 9.59 -0.70 6.99
C LYS A 118 10.30 0.53 7.58
N ALA A 119 11.06 1.25 6.73
CA ALA A 119 11.71 2.52 7.08
C ALA A 119 12.59 2.39 8.35
N ASN A 120 13.56 1.48 8.27
CA ASN A 120 14.63 1.31 9.22
C ASN A 120 15.99 1.56 8.52
N ARG A 121 17.07 1.06 9.10
CA ARG A 121 18.43 1.14 8.54
C ARG A 121 19.03 -0.24 8.40
N ILE A 122 18.20 -1.27 8.20
CA ILE A 122 18.61 -2.67 8.17
C ILE A 122 19.53 -2.91 6.96
N GLU A 123 20.74 -3.34 7.21
CA GLU A 123 21.75 -3.73 6.21
C GLU A 123 21.89 -5.24 6.13
N ASP A 124 21.70 -5.93 7.28
CA ASP A 124 21.86 -7.37 7.42
C ASP A 124 20.55 -8.08 7.84
N VAL A 125 20.26 -9.20 7.18
CA VAL A 125 19.16 -10.10 7.48
C VAL A 125 19.74 -11.46 7.84
N PRO A 126 20.07 -11.72 9.12
CA PRO A 126 20.61 -12.99 9.55
C PRO A 126 19.62 -14.13 9.28
N ALA A 127 20.11 -15.29 8.85
CA ALA A 127 19.25 -16.46 8.61
C ALA A 127 18.39 -16.82 9.84
N GLN A 128 18.94 -16.64 11.05
CA GLN A 128 18.25 -16.90 12.31
C GLN A 128 17.08 -15.95 12.60
N ALA A 129 16.98 -14.82 11.89
CA ALA A 129 15.92 -13.84 12.09
C ALA A 129 14.62 -14.19 11.33
N LEU A 130 14.67 -15.14 10.39
CA LEU A 130 13.52 -15.53 9.58
C LEU A 130 12.81 -16.74 10.19
N ALA A 131 11.59 -16.54 10.69
CA ALA A 131 10.73 -17.63 11.12
C ALA A 131 10.16 -18.36 9.88
N PRO A 132 10.21 -19.70 9.79
CA PRO A 132 9.68 -20.44 8.65
C PRO A 132 8.16 -20.34 8.51
N THR A 133 7.48 -19.88 9.54
CA THR A 133 6.04 -19.61 9.59
C THR A 133 5.64 -18.31 8.89
N LEU A 134 6.59 -17.47 8.46
CA LEU A 134 6.32 -16.18 7.84
C LEU A 134 5.44 -16.31 6.59
N ARG A 135 4.36 -15.57 6.60
CA ARG A 135 3.38 -15.39 5.53
C ARG A 135 3.45 -14.00 4.91
N TRP A 136 3.76 -13.00 5.72
CA TRP A 136 3.88 -11.61 5.30
C TRP A 136 5.16 -10.99 5.86
N LEU A 137 6.06 -10.57 4.97
CA LEU A 137 7.34 -9.94 5.31
C LEU A 137 7.49 -8.58 4.62
N ILE A 138 7.58 -7.51 5.43
CA ILE A 138 7.74 -6.12 4.95
C ILE A 138 9.12 -5.62 5.39
N LEU A 139 10.05 -5.53 4.43
CA LEU A 139 11.40 -4.98 4.58
C LEU A 139 11.58 -3.68 3.77
N THR A 140 10.50 -3.07 3.31
CA THR A 140 10.51 -1.86 2.47
C THR A 140 11.30 -0.72 3.12
N ASP A 141 12.03 0.06 2.32
CA ASP A 141 12.77 1.25 2.74
C ASP A 141 13.80 0.93 3.84
N ASN A 142 14.78 0.09 3.47
CA ASN A 142 15.93 -0.30 4.27
C ASN A 142 17.23 -0.18 3.44
N ARG A 143 18.30 -0.84 3.86
CA ARG A 143 19.61 -0.80 3.21
C ARG A 143 20.14 -2.20 2.88
N ILE A 144 19.25 -3.18 2.77
CA ILE A 144 19.56 -4.60 2.60
C ILE A 144 20.26 -4.83 1.27
N THR A 145 21.43 -5.47 1.30
CA THR A 145 22.21 -5.78 0.10
C THR A 145 22.05 -7.22 -0.37
N ALA A 146 21.69 -8.14 0.54
CA ALA A 146 21.43 -9.55 0.25
C ALA A 146 20.39 -10.12 1.21
N LEU A 147 19.71 -11.17 0.77
CA LEU A 147 18.79 -11.96 1.60
C LEU A 147 19.36 -13.35 1.80
N PRO A 148 19.18 -13.96 2.97
CA PRO A 148 19.70 -15.31 3.24
C PRO A 148 18.90 -16.36 2.48
N LEU A 149 19.54 -17.46 2.12
CA LEU A 149 18.92 -18.56 1.33
C LEU A 149 17.68 -19.16 2.02
N ASN A 150 17.68 -19.24 3.35
CA ASN A 150 16.55 -19.79 4.09
C ASN A 150 15.28 -18.93 4.06
N LEU A 151 15.28 -17.76 3.43
CA LEU A 151 14.05 -17.07 3.05
C LEU A 151 13.13 -18.00 2.24
N THR A 152 13.70 -18.86 1.41
CA THR A 152 12.97 -19.81 0.58
C THR A 152 12.35 -20.97 1.36
N ASP A 153 12.70 -21.14 2.64
CA ASP A 153 12.09 -22.11 3.56
C ASP A 153 10.76 -21.60 4.14
N CYS A 154 10.48 -20.30 4.02
CA CYS A 154 9.20 -19.70 4.37
C CYS A 154 8.14 -20.04 3.33
N THR A 155 7.84 -21.33 3.12
CA THR A 155 6.94 -21.81 2.04
C THR A 155 5.49 -21.35 2.20
N GLY A 156 5.13 -20.81 3.35
CA GLY A 156 3.86 -20.14 3.64
C GLY A 156 3.76 -18.71 3.10
N MET A 157 4.88 -18.13 2.59
CA MET A 157 4.96 -16.72 2.17
C MET A 157 3.92 -16.38 1.11
N GLN A 158 3.10 -15.37 1.38
CA GLN A 158 2.10 -14.80 0.47
C GLN A 158 2.48 -13.40 0.02
N LYS A 159 3.12 -12.60 0.89
CA LYS A 159 3.45 -11.21 0.61
C LYS A 159 4.89 -10.90 1.01
N LEU A 160 5.71 -10.50 0.04
CA LEU A 160 7.12 -10.15 0.23
C LEU A 160 7.38 -8.75 -0.33
N MET A 161 7.69 -7.81 0.55
CA MET A 161 7.86 -6.40 0.23
C MET A 161 9.30 -5.97 0.50
N LEU A 162 10.08 -5.79 -0.57
CA LEU A 162 11.52 -5.49 -0.56
C LEU A 162 11.83 -4.14 -1.23
N ALA A 163 10.83 -3.35 -1.60
CA ALA A 163 11.03 -2.08 -2.30
C ALA A 163 11.93 -1.11 -1.51
N GLY A 164 12.78 -0.34 -2.20
CA GLY A 164 13.64 0.65 -1.56
C GLY A 164 14.78 0.05 -0.73
N ASN A 165 15.43 -0.97 -1.26
CA ASN A 165 16.63 -1.58 -0.68
C ASN A 165 17.84 -1.45 -1.62
N ARG A 166 18.88 -2.24 -1.40
CA ARG A 166 20.12 -2.25 -2.19
C ARG A 166 20.42 -3.63 -2.77
N LEU A 167 19.36 -4.42 -2.98
CA LEU A 167 19.49 -5.78 -3.50
C LEU A 167 20.02 -5.76 -4.94
N ARG A 168 20.94 -6.67 -5.25
CA ARG A 168 21.49 -6.87 -6.59
C ARG A 168 20.99 -8.15 -7.22
N ARG A 169 20.52 -9.11 -6.42
CA ARG A 169 19.87 -10.37 -6.83
C ARG A 169 18.94 -10.88 -5.76
N LEU A 170 17.93 -11.64 -6.16
CA LEU A 170 17.16 -12.46 -5.24
C LEU A 170 17.92 -13.76 -4.89
N PRO A 171 17.69 -14.39 -3.72
CA PRO A 171 18.27 -15.67 -3.40
C PRO A 171 17.79 -16.75 -4.38
N ALA A 172 18.66 -17.74 -4.67
CA ALA A 172 18.25 -18.89 -5.48
C ALA A 172 17.18 -19.73 -4.75
N GLY A 173 16.30 -20.37 -5.51
CA GLY A 173 15.23 -21.21 -4.97
C GLY A 173 13.95 -20.45 -4.59
N MET A 174 13.79 -19.21 -5.05
CA MET A 174 12.53 -18.45 -4.89
C MET A 174 11.32 -19.22 -5.43
N GLY A 175 11.50 -20.11 -6.40
CA GLY A 175 10.46 -21.01 -6.92
C GLY A 175 9.83 -21.93 -5.84
N ARG A 176 10.44 -22.11 -4.67
CA ARG A 176 9.85 -22.84 -3.53
C ARG A 176 8.68 -22.08 -2.87
N LEU A 177 8.59 -20.76 -3.07
CA LEU A 177 7.55 -19.91 -2.48
C LEU A 177 6.21 -20.03 -3.25
N GLN A 178 5.69 -21.23 -3.38
CA GLN A 178 4.51 -21.58 -4.19
C GLN A 178 3.21 -20.86 -3.77
N ARG A 179 3.20 -20.22 -2.59
CA ARG A 179 2.07 -19.44 -2.10
C ARG A 179 2.25 -17.93 -2.30
N LEU A 180 3.39 -17.49 -2.86
CA LEU A 180 3.65 -16.07 -3.06
C LEU A 180 2.66 -15.49 -4.07
N GLU A 181 1.96 -14.44 -3.65
CA GLU A 181 0.94 -13.74 -4.40
C GLU A 181 1.34 -12.30 -4.74
N LEU A 182 2.08 -11.65 -3.84
CA LEU A 182 2.56 -10.28 -4.00
C LEU A 182 4.07 -10.21 -3.77
N LEU A 183 4.78 -9.59 -4.73
CA LEU A 183 6.21 -9.32 -4.66
C LEU A 183 6.49 -7.85 -5.01
N ARG A 184 7.22 -7.14 -4.15
CA ARG A 184 7.68 -5.76 -4.38
C ARG A 184 9.20 -5.72 -4.36
N VAL A 185 9.83 -5.53 -5.52
CA VAL A 185 11.31 -5.44 -5.69
C VAL A 185 11.73 -4.11 -6.34
N SER A 186 10.83 -3.14 -6.39
CA SER A 186 11.07 -1.80 -6.92
C SER A 186 12.18 -1.07 -6.17
N ALA A 187 12.83 -0.11 -6.82
CA ALA A 187 13.80 0.77 -6.19
C ALA A 187 14.92 0.01 -5.45
N ASN A 188 15.51 -0.96 -6.12
CA ASN A 188 16.68 -1.69 -5.69
C ASN A 188 17.87 -1.44 -6.64
N HIS A 189 18.90 -2.27 -6.57
CA HIS A 189 20.12 -2.16 -7.38
C HIS A 189 20.27 -3.33 -8.37
N PHE A 190 19.18 -3.88 -8.88
CA PHE A 190 19.23 -4.93 -9.89
C PHE A 190 19.69 -4.35 -11.23
N GLU A 191 20.87 -4.80 -11.68
CA GLU A 191 21.46 -4.38 -12.98
C GLU A 191 20.77 -5.11 -14.15
N GLN A 192 20.38 -6.37 -13.94
CA GLN A 192 19.70 -7.21 -14.91
C GLN A 192 18.33 -7.60 -14.38
N ILE A 193 17.34 -7.69 -15.28
CA ILE A 193 15.98 -8.07 -14.89
C ILE A 193 15.90 -9.51 -14.37
N GLU A 194 16.80 -10.39 -14.85
CA GLU A 194 16.93 -11.79 -14.42
C GLU A 194 17.32 -11.92 -12.95
N ASP A 195 18.12 -11.01 -12.42
CA ASP A 195 18.52 -10.99 -11.02
C ASP A 195 17.36 -10.58 -10.09
N ALA A 196 16.43 -9.74 -10.59
CA ALA A 196 15.23 -9.31 -9.89
C ALA A 196 14.07 -10.30 -10.05
N LEU A 197 13.92 -10.86 -11.26
CA LEU A 197 12.79 -11.67 -11.68
C LEU A 197 13.31 -12.90 -12.45
N PRO A 198 13.99 -13.84 -11.77
CA PRO A 198 14.39 -15.08 -12.39
C PRO A 198 13.15 -15.87 -12.85
N GLU A 199 13.33 -16.76 -13.82
CA GLU A 199 12.25 -17.55 -14.42
C GLU A 199 11.41 -18.29 -13.35
N GLU A 200 12.07 -18.83 -12.33
CA GLU A 200 11.40 -19.51 -11.22
C GLU A 200 10.42 -18.60 -10.44
N VAL A 201 10.62 -17.28 -10.46
CA VAL A 201 9.67 -16.29 -9.87
C VAL A 201 8.52 -16.02 -10.82
N LEU A 202 8.80 -15.81 -12.11
CA LEU A 202 7.77 -15.52 -13.12
C LEU A 202 6.79 -16.69 -13.31
N THR A 203 7.26 -17.93 -13.05
CA THR A 203 6.45 -19.15 -13.16
C THR A 203 5.71 -19.52 -11.87
N LEU A 204 5.83 -18.75 -10.79
CA LEU A 204 5.09 -18.99 -9.54
C LEU A 204 3.57 -19.00 -9.79
N PRO A 205 2.84 -20.02 -9.32
CA PRO A 205 1.45 -20.27 -9.74
C PRO A 205 0.45 -19.25 -9.19
N ARG A 206 0.81 -18.54 -8.11
CA ARG A 206 -0.09 -17.60 -7.44
C ARG A 206 0.36 -16.14 -7.53
N LEU A 207 1.58 -15.88 -8.01
CA LEU A 207 2.08 -14.51 -8.13
C LEU A 207 1.22 -13.73 -9.13
N ALA A 208 0.59 -12.67 -8.67
CA ALA A 208 -0.31 -11.83 -9.43
C ALA A 208 0.01 -10.33 -9.32
N TRP A 209 0.59 -9.91 -8.20
CA TRP A 209 0.87 -8.50 -7.94
C TRP A 209 2.38 -8.29 -7.81
N LEU A 210 2.95 -7.59 -8.78
CA LEU A 210 4.40 -7.42 -8.91
C LEU A 210 4.75 -5.95 -9.16
N ALA A 211 5.62 -5.37 -8.30
CA ALA A 211 6.25 -4.08 -8.59
C ALA A 211 7.77 -4.24 -8.71
N HIS A 212 8.34 -3.71 -9.80
CA HIS A 212 9.76 -3.85 -10.11
C HIS A 212 10.42 -2.60 -10.73
N ALA A 213 9.69 -1.49 -10.81
CA ALA A 213 10.19 -0.23 -11.34
C ALA A 213 11.31 0.40 -10.50
N GLY A 214 12.06 1.33 -11.06
CA GLY A 214 13.09 2.09 -10.33
C GLY A 214 14.39 1.33 -10.09
N ASN A 215 14.64 0.28 -10.85
CA ASN A 215 15.90 -0.45 -10.86
C ASN A 215 16.82 -0.02 -12.02
N PRO A 216 18.13 -0.24 -11.95
CA PRO A 216 19.05 0.06 -13.05
C PRO A 216 18.61 -0.51 -14.40
N PHE A 217 18.09 -1.75 -14.46
CA PHE A 217 17.64 -2.38 -15.71
C PHE A 217 16.47 -1.66 -16.39
N SER A 218 15.66 -0.90 -15.67
CA SER A 218 14.50 -0.15 -16.21
C SER A 218 14.78 1.35 -16.41
N ALA A 219 15.91 1.85 -15.88
CA ALA A 219 16.21 3.27 -15.76
C ALA A 219 16.13 4.05 -17.08
N ALA A 220 16.64 3.50 -18.18
CA ALA A 220 16.65 4.18 -19.48
C ALA A 220 15.23 4.47 -20.00
N ARG A 221 14.31 3.50 -19.86
CA ARG A 221 12.91 3.64 -20.29
C ARG A 221 12.14 4.62 -19.40
N GLU A 222 12.36 4.55 -18.09
CA GLU A 222 11.77 5.45 -17.11
C GLU A 222 12.24 6.90 -17.34
N GLN A 223 13.53 7.13 -17.56
CA GLN A 223 14.09 8.43 -17.88
C GLN A 223 13.54 9.00 -19.18
N ALA A 224 13.42 8.19 -20.24
CA ALA A 224 12.82 8.63 -21.49
C ALA A 224 11.35 9.04 -21.31
N ALA A 225 10.59 8.32 -20.50
CA ALA A 225 9.21 8.69 -20.19
C ALA A 225 9.13 9.96 -19.33
N GLN A 226 9.99 10.12 -18.34
CA GLN A 226 10.09 11.33 -17.51
C GLN A 226 10.47 12.57 -18.35
N ALA A 227 11.41 12.44 -19.29
CA ALA A 227 11.80 13.53 -20.17
C ALA A 227 10.64 14.01 -21.07
N ARG A 228 9.81 13.08 -21.54
CA ARG A 228 8.60 13.43 -22.31
C ARG A 228 7.56 14.13 -21.40
N ALA A 229 7.44 13.70 -20.16
CA ALA A 229 6.54 14.27 -19.17
C ALA A 229 6.93 15.70 -18.78
N ALA A 230 8.22 15.97 -18.67
CA ALA A 230 8.74 17.30 -18.34
C ALA A 230 8.52 18.35 -19.45
N ALA A 231 8.04 17.93 -20.64
CA ALA A 231 7.77 18.85 -21.76
C ALA A 231 6.55 19.78 -21.55
N ALA A 232 5.61 19.42 -20.63
CA ALA A 232 4.45 20.23 -20.31
C ALA A 232 4.11 20.15 -18.80
N PRO A 233 4.94 20.75 -17.93
CA PRO A 233 4.70 20.77 -16.50
C PRO A 233 3.53 21.72 -16.18
N ILE A 234 2.84 21.46 -15.07
CA ILE A 234 1.83 22.37 -14.50
C ILE A 234 2.48 23.11 -13.34
N PRO A 235 2.71 24.44 -13.45
CA PRO A 235 3.31 25.23 -12.39
C PRO A 235 2.44 25.24 -11.13
N TRP A 236 3.06 25.12 -9.96
CA TRP A 236 2.36 25.26 -8.68
C TRP A 236 1.57 26.57 -8.57
N THR A 237 2.07 27.64 -9.14
CA THR A 237 1.45 28.97 -9.11
C THR A 237 0.13 29.04 -9.88
N GLU A 238 -0.16 28.08 -10.75
CA GLU A 238 -1.43 27.96 -11.47
C GLU A 238 -2.48 27.13 -10.71
N LEU A 239 -2.14 26.62 -9.51
CA LEU A 239 -2.99 25.72 -8.73
C LEU A 239 -3.41 26.37 -7.41
N GLN A 240 -4.72 26.41 -7.15
CA GLN A 240 -5.29 26.79 -5.86
C GLN A 240 -5.74 25.50 -5.13
N LEU A 241 -4.93 25.07 -4.15
CA LEU A 241 -5.26 23.88 -3.36
C LEU A 241 -6.48 24.11 -2.47
N GLY A 242 -7.36 23.11 -2.46
CA GLY A 242 -8.56 23.04 -1.63
C GLY A 242 -8.51 21.89 -0.62
N ALA A 243 -9.68 21.34 -0.32
CA ALA A 243 -9.85 20.30 0.68
C ALA A 243 -9.09 19.01 0.33
N LEU A 244 -8.63 18.28 1.37
CA LEU A 244 -8.12 16.92 1.24
C LEU A 244 -9.27 16.00 0.79
N LEU A 245 -9.07 15.30 -0.35
CA LEU A 245 -10.01 14.33 -0.91
C LEU A 245 -9.73 12.91 -0.41
N GLY A 246 -8.47 12.59 -0.17
CA GLY A 246 -8.06 11.28 0.28
C GLY A 246 -6.58 11.23 0.65
N GLU A 247 -6.24 10.22 1.43
CA GLU A 247 -4.89 9.92 1.85
C GLU A 247 -4.61 8.44 1.64
N GLY A 248 -3.53 8.14 0.92
CA GLY A 248 -3.06 6.79 0.66
C GLY A 248 -1.63 6.56 1.14
N ALA A 249 -1.12 5.36 0.92
CA ALA A 249 0.24 4.98 1.28
C ALA A 249 1.30 5.80 0.54
N SER A 250 1.01 6.23 -0.70
CA SER A 250 1.94 6.96 -1.57
C SER A 250 1.80 8.48 -1.49
N GLY A 251 0.68 9.03 -0.98
CA GLY A 251 0.49 10.49 -1.00
C GLY A 251 -0.84 10.98 -0.44
N HIS A 252 -0.99 12.31 -0.51
CA HIS A 252 -2.23 13.02 -0.23
C HIS A 252 -2.84 13.50 -1.54
N ILE A 253 -4.15 13.38 -1.68
CA ILE A 253 -4.91 13.86 -2.84
C ILE A 253 -5.76 15.04 -2.38
N HIS A 254 -5.53 16.21 -2.97
CA HIS A 254 -6.28 17.43 -2.69
C HIS A 254 -7.17 17.81 -3.87
N ALA A 255 -8.33 18.36 -3.59
CA ALA A 255 -9.05 19.13 -4.58
C ALA A 255 -8.22 20.38 -4.94
N ALA A 256 -8.26 20.82 -6.18
CA ALA A 256 -7.64 22.06 -6.57
C ALA A 256 -8.40 22.71 -7.74
N ARG A 257 -8.24 24.01 -7.87
CA ARG A 257 -8.61 24.78 -9.05
C ARG A 257 -7.34 25.05 -9.83
N TRP A 258 -7.30 24.61 -11.08
CA TRP A 258 -6.21 24.92 -12.00
C TRP A 258 -6.62 26.10 -12.89
N GLU A 259 -5.83 27.16 -12.85
CA GLU A 259 -6.00 28.38 -13.64
C GLU A 259 -4.78 28.53 -14.55
N PRO A 260 -4.76 27.85 -15.73
CA PRO A 260 -3.64 27.91 -16.65
C PRO A 260 -3.48 29.31 -17.21
N ALA A 261 -2.25 29.73 -17.49
CA ALA A 261 -1.94 31.03 -18.12
C ALA A 261 -2.68 31.20 -19.48
N HIS A 262 -2.96 30.09 -20.16
CA HIS A 262 -3.70 30.05 -21.41
C HIS A 262 -4.74 28.93 -21.38
N GLY A 263 -6.03 29.29 -21.35
CA GLY A 263 -7.16 28.35 -21.36
C GLY A 263 -8.16 28.58 -20.24
N PRO A 264 -9.23 27.80 -20.20
CA PRO A 264 -10.23 27.91 -19.14
C PRO A 264 -9.73 27.26 -17.85
N ALA A 265 -10.19 27.82 -16.73
CA ALA A 265 -9.94 27.23 -15.43
C ALA A 265 -10.68 25.89 -15.28
N GLU A 266 -10.03 24.89 -14.70
CA GLU A 266 -10.52 23.51 -14.53
C GLU A 266 -10.44 23.07 -13.06
N ASP A 267 -11.45 22.33 -12.59
CA ASP A 267 -11.38 21.63 -11.31
C ASP A 267 -10.57 20.35 -11.48
N VAL A 268 -9.52 20.20 -10.68
CA VAL A 268 -8.57 19.09 -10.75
C VAL A 268 -8.38 18.46 -9.38
N ALA A 269 -7.72 17.31 -9.34
CA ALA A 269 -7.17 16.72 -8.13
C ALA A 269 -5.64 16.75 -8.19
N VAL A 270 -4.98 17.09 -7.09
CA VAL A 270 -3.51 17.11 -6.99
C VAL A 270 -3.06 16.05 -6.02
N LYS A 271 -2.34 15.05 -6.53
CA LYS A 271 -1.65 14.03 -5.70
C LYS A 271 -0.27 14.55 -5.34
N LEU A 272 -0.02 14.80 -4.06
CA LEU A 272 1.30 15.14 -3.50
C LEU A 272 1.89 13.90 -2.85
N PHE A 273 3.09 13.49 -3.29
CA PHE A 273 3.72 12.27 -2.82
C PHE A 273 4.31 12.41 -1.42
N LYS A 274 4.25 11.33 -0.63
CA LYS A 274 4.87 11.20 0.69
C LYS A 274 6.23 10.52 0.57
N GLY A 275 7.27 11.19 1.05
CA GLY A 275 8.60 10.59 1.16
C GLY A 275 9.26 10.24 -0.19
N ALA A 276 10.47 9.70 -0.11
CA ALA A 276 11.30 9.33 -1.25
C ALA A 276 10.97 7.92 -1.79
N VAL A 277 10.45 7.02 -0.93
CA VAL A 277 10.09 5.64 -1.26
C VAL A 277 8.70 5.35 -0.72
N THR A 278 7.83 4.80 -1.57
CA THR A 278 6.50 4.32 -1.19
C THR A 278 6.54 2.80 -0.94
N SER A 279 5.39 2.18 -0.64
CA SER A 279 5.28 0.72 -0.52
C SER A 279 5.64 0.00 -1.83
N ASP A 280 5.39 0.63 -2.96
CA ASP A 280 5.47 0.04 -4.30
C ASP A 280 6.69 0.52 -5.09
N GLY A 281 7.38 1.57 -4.64
CA GLY A 281 8.60 2.06 -5.28
C GLY A 281 8.82 3.56 -5.16
N LEU A 282 9.20 4.19 -6.25
CA LEU A 282 9.59 5.61 -6.30
C LEU A 282 8.48 6.46 -6.92
N PRO A 283 8.12 7.61 -6.33
CA PRO A 283 7.15 8.55 -6.91
C PRO A 283 7.42 8.90 -8.37
N ARG A 284 8.70 9.08 -8.75
CA ARG A 284 9.07 9.39 -10.13
C ARG A 284 8.70 8.28 -11.12
N CYS A 285 8.75 7.00 -10.69
CA CYS A 285 8.37 5.86 -11.53
C CYS A 285 6.85 5.80 -11.72
N GLU A 286 6.09 6.04 -10.66
CA GLU A 286 4.63 6.17 -10.74
C GLU A 286 4.23 7.30 -11.71
N MET A 287 4.85 8.48 -11.57
CA MET A 287 4.59 9.61 -12.49
C MET A 287 4.91 9.26 -13.94
N ALA A 288 6.06 8.60 -14.20
CA ALA A 288 6.45 8.19 -15.54
C ALA A 288 5.47 7.20 -16.15
N ALA A 289 5.05 6.19 -15.40
CA ALA A 289 4.09 5.18 -15.84
C ALA A 289 2.69 5.79 -16.09
N ALA A 290 2.20 6.61 -15.17
CA ALA A 290 0.89 7.26 -15.29
C ALA A 290 0.79 8.16 -16.53
N LEU A 291 1.86 8.89 -16.86
CA LEU A 291 1.92 9.69 -18.09
C LEU A 291 2.06 8.85 -19.35
N ALA A 292 2.88 7.78 -19.29
CA ALA A 292 3.05 6.85 -20.42
C ALA A 292 1.77 6.06 -20.70
N ALA A 293 0.94 5.80 -19.70
CA ALA A 293 -0.38 5.17 -19.85
C ALA A 293 -1.29 5.97 -20.79
N GLY A 294 -1.16 7.31 -20.81
CA GLY A 294 -1.96 8.17 -21.69
C GLY A 294 -3.44 8.18 -21.32
N LYS A 295 -4.30 8.49 -22.33
CA LYS A 295 -5.75 8.60 -22.12
C LYS A 295 -6.45 7.32 -22.55
N HIS A 296 -7.36 6.84 -21.71
CA HIS A 296 -8.27 5.73 -22.00
C HIS A 296 -9.58 5.92 -21.23
N PRO A 297 -10.76 5.53 -21.78
CA PRO A 297 -12.06 5.70 -21.09
C PRO A 297 -12.15 5.03 -19.72
N HIS A 298 -11.35 3.98 -19.47
CA HIS A 298 -11.33 3.19 -18.23
C HIS A 298 -10.05 3.37 -17.42
N LEU A 299 -9.32 4.48 -17.59
CA LEU A 299 -8.19 4.87 -16.75
C LEU A 299 -8.44 6.22 -16.11
N VAL A 300 -8.01 6.39 -14.86
CA VAL A 300 -7.86 7.72 -14.28
C VAL A 300 -6.66 8.38 -14.98
N GLY A 301 -6.97 9.28 -15.90
CA GLY A 301 -5.93 9.96 -16.69
C GLY A 301 -5.11 10.94 -15.86
N VAL A 302 -4.03 11.48 -16.46
CA VAL A 302 -3.19 12.53 -15.88
C VAL A 302 -3.29 13.80 -16.73
N ARG A 303 -3.40 14.97 -16.08
CA ARG A 303 -3.33 16.29 -16.73
C ARG A 303 -1.88 16.72 -16.95
N GLY A 304 -1.01 16.47 -15.98
CA GLY A 304 0.40 16.81 -16.05
C GLY A 304 1.14 16.50 -14.75
N VAL A 305 2.44 16.82 -14.76
CA VAL A 305 3.32 16.74 -13.60
C VAL A 305 3.38 18.11 -12.93
N LEU A 306 3.30 18.12 -11.62
CA LEU A 306 3.46 19.32 -10.82
C LEU A 306 4.90 19.84 -10.90
N ALA A 307 5.06 21.14 -11.16
CA ALA A 307 6.35 21.84 -11.13
C ALA A 307 6.37 22.93 -10.06
N ASP A 308 7.56 23.26 -9.61
CA ASP A 308 7.86 24.42 -8.75
C ASP A 308 7.09 24.44 -7.42
N HIS A 309 6.78 23.25 -6.87
CA HIS A 309 6.19 23.16 -5.52
C HIS A 309 7.16 23.77 -4.50
N PRO A 310 6.71 24.67 -3.56
CA PRO A 310 7.58 25.43 -2.66
C PRO A 310 8.53 24.59 -1.80
N GLN A 311 8.11 23.35 -1.49
CA GLN A 311 8.91 22.40 -0.71
C GLN A 311 9.60 21.34 -1.59
N GLY A 312 9.56 21.47 -2.92
CA GLY A 312 10.10 20.48 -3.84
C GLY A 312 9.34 19.15 -3.84
N THR A 313 8.10 19.10 -3.30
CA THR A 313 7.30 17.88 -3.24
C THR A 313 6.86 17.49 -4.65
N PRO A 314 7.18 16.26 -5.12
CA PRO A 314 6.69 15.79 -6.41
C PRO A 314 5.18 15.55 -6.38
N GLY A 315 4.51 15.74 -7.52
CA GLY A 315 3.08 15.54 -7.61
C GLY A 315 2.56 15.33 -9.02
N LEU A 316 1.34 14.83 -9.09
CA LEU A 316 0.55 14.66 -10.31
C LEU A 316 -0.71 15.51 -10.24
N VAL A 317 -1.07 16.14 -11.35
CA VAL A 317 -2.36 16.80 -11.53
C VAL A 317 -3.27 15.84 -12.31
N LEU A 318 -4.40 15.50 -11.71
CA LEU A 318 -5.35 14.49 -12.18
C LEU A 318 -6.69 15.17 -12.50
N PRO A 319 -7.53 14.59 -13.36
CA PRO A 319 -8.91 15.06 -13.50
C PRO A 319 -9.65 14.90 -12.17
N ARG A 320 -10.45 15.89 -11.79
CA ARG A 320 -11.33 15.76 -10.64
C ARG A 320 -12.53 14.91 -11.02
N LEU A 321 -12.68 13.78 -10.35
CA LEU A 321 -13.87 12.94 -10.51
C LEU A 321 -15.03 13.53 -9.69
N ALA A 322 -16.25 13.33 -10.17
CA ALA A 322 -17.45 13.70 -9.42
C ALA A 322 -17.57 12.89 -8.12
N GLY A 323 -18.25 13.43 -7.12
CA GLY A 323 -18.30 12.86 -5.77
C GLY A 323 -19.01 11.51 -5.63
N HIS A 324 -19.63 10.98 -6.69
CA HIS A 324 -20.23 9.63 -6.70
C HIS A 324 -19.23 8.52 -7.06
N TRP A 325 -18.04 8.85 -7.56
CA TRP A 325 -16.98 7.86 -7.79
C TRP A 325 -16.34 7.42 -6.46
N ALA A 326 -16.30 6.13 -6.22
CA ALA A 326 -15.73 5.55 -5.01
C ALA A 326 -14.94 4.27 -5.32
N PRO A 327 -13.93 3.91 -4.48
CA PRO A 327 -13.28 2.61 -4.60
C PRO A 327 -14.28 1.46 -4.45
N LEU A 328 -14.14 0.45 -5.30
CA LEU A 328 -15.01 -0.75 -5.28
C LEU A 328 -14.87 -1.56 -3.98
N ALA A 329 -13.68 -1.56 -3.40
CA ALA A 329 -13.37 -2.24 -2.14
C ALA A 329 -12.39 -1.42 -1.30
N GLY A 330 -12.22 -1.80 -0.04
CA GLY A 330 -11.08 -1.37 0.77
C GLY A 330 -9.83 -2.19 0.49
N PRO A 331 -8.63 -1.67 0.81
CA PRO A 331 -7.37 -2.39 0.61
C PRO A 331 -7.29 -3.65 1.49
N PRO A 332 -6.36 -4.58 1.19
CA PRO A 332 -6.12 -5.76 2.00
C PRO A 332 -5.86 -5.44 3.47
N SER A 333 -6.46 -6.22 4.36
CA SER A 333 -6.28 -6.17 5.80
C SER A 333 -5.21 -7.15 6.28
N MET A 334 -4.89 -7.13 7.58
CA MET A 334 -4.03 -8.13 8.20
C MET A 334 -4.60 -9.55 8.06
N ALA A 335 -5.91 -9.71 8.17
CA ALA A 335 -6.59 -10.99 8.05
C ALA A 335 -6.60 -11.50 6.61
N SER A 336 -6.89 -10.62 5.64
CA SER A 336 -7.00 -11.00 4.22
C SER A 336 -5.64 -11.12 3.53
N CYS A 337 -4.58 -10.51 4.08
CA CYS A 337 -3.20 -10.45 3.58
C CYS A 337 -3.07 -9.84 2.18
N THR A 338 -3.54 -10.52 1.14
CA THR A 338 -3.46 -10.11 -0.27
C THR A 338 -4.82 -9.98 -0.95
N ARG A 339 -5.92 -10.06 -0.21
CA ARG A 339 -7.28 -9.90 -0.77
C ARG A 339 -7.91 -8.63 -0.26
N ASP A 340 -8.62 -7.94 -1.15
CA ASP A 340 -9.39 -6.76 -0.83
C ASP A 340 -10.49 -7.03 0.19
N VAL A 341 -10.87 -5.98 0.91
CA VAL A 341 -11.95 -6.04 1.89
C VAL A 341 -13.17 -5.36 1.29
N TYR A 342 -14.10 -6.17 0.83
CA TYR A 342 -15.37 -5.68 0.34
C TYR A 342 -16.32 -5.34 1.49
N ARG A 343 -17.23 -4.38 1.27
CA ARG A 343 -18.29 -4.11 2.23
C ARG A 343 -19.17 -5.36 2.38
N ALA A 344 -19.59 -5.65 3.60
CA ALA A 344 -20.40 -6.84 3.90
C ALA A 344 -21.77 -6.83 3.19
N ASP A 345 -22.29 -5.63 2.87
CA ASP A 345 -23.56 -5.42 2.18
C ASP A 345 -23.42 -5.24 0.66
N LEU A 346 -22.20 -5.46 0.11
CA LEU A 346 -21.99 -5.28 -1.32
C LEU A 346 -22.68 -6.40 -2.11
N CYS A 347 -23.65 -6.00 -2.91
CA CYS A 347 -24.32 -6.85 -3.89
C CYS A 347 -24.37 -6.09 -5.23
N LEU A 348 -23.68 -6.63 -6.23
CA LEU A 348 -23.59 -6.04 -7.55
C LEU A 348 -24.62 -6.73 -8.48
N PRO A 349 -25.45 -5.99 -9.21
CA PRO A 349 -26.17 -6.55 -10.35
C PRO A 349 -25.18 -7.22 -11.31
N SER A 350 -25.51 -8.40 -11.83
CA SER A 350 -24.59 -9.16 -12.70
C SER A 350 -24.13 -8.36 -13.92
N VAL A 351 -24.98 -7.48 -14.46
CA VAL A 351 -24.65 -6.54 -15.56
C VAL A 351 -23.54 -5.56 -15.14
N GLN A 352 -23.64 -5.01 -13.92
CA GLN A 352 -22.64 -4.09 -13.37
C GLN A 352 -21.30 -4.80 -13.11
N ALA A 353 -21.31 -5.99 -12.50
CA ALA A 353 -20.10 -6.79 -12.28
C ALA A 353 -19.40 -7.10 -13.62
N GLN A 354 -20.14 -7.46 -14.66
CA GLN A 354 -19.62 -7.68 -16.01
C GLN A 354 -19.09 -6.39 -16.65
N ALA A 355 -19.75 -5.23 -16.45
CA ALA A 355 -19.27 -3.95 -16.96
C ALA A 355 -17.95 -3.55 -16.32
N ILE A 356 -17.81 -3.71 -14.99
CA ILE A 356 -16.56 -3.47 -14.25
C ILE A 356 -15.44 -4.40 -14.78
N ALA A 357 -15.73 -5.69 -14.97
CA ALA A 357 -14.75 -6.64 -15.50
C ALA A 357 -14.29 -6.26 -16.91
N ARG A 358 -15.21 -5.87 -17.80
CA ARG A 358 -14.88 -5.39 -19.17
C ARG A 358 -14.02 -4.14 -19.13
N ALA A 359 -14.35 -3.17 -18.27
CA ALA A 359 -13.62 -1.92 -18.11
C ALA A 359 -12.18 -2.18 -17.64
N ALA A 360 -12.00 -3.04 -16.60
CA ALA A 360 -10.69 -3.44 -16.10
C ALA A 360 -9.88 -4.17 -17.18
N THR A 361 -10.50 -5.06 -17.96
CA THR A 361 -9.84 -5.77 -19.07
C THR A 361 -9.38 -4.78 -20.13
N ALA A 362 -10.24 -3.87 -20.59
CA ALA A 362 -9.90 -2.89 -21.62
C ALA A 362 -8.80 -1.92 -21.17
N ALA A 363 -8.81 -1.51 -19.89
CA ALA A 363 -7.76 -0.70 -19.30
C ALA A 363 -6.42 -1.43 -19.29
N LEU A 364 -6.41 -2.70 -18.88
CA LEU A 364 -5.21 -3.52 -18.82
C LEU A 364 -4.64 -3.79 -20.22
N ASP A 365 -5.46 -4.16 -21.20
CA ASP A 365 -5.04 -4.39 -22.59
C ASP A 365 -4.45 -3.12 -23.19
N HIS A 366 -5.03 -1.93 -22.88
CA HIS A 366 -4.47 -0.66 -23.31
C HIS A 366 -3.07 -0.42 -22.73
N LEU A 367 -2.85 -0.70 -21.43
CA LEU A 367 -1.53 -0.57 -20.80
C LEU A 367 -0.52 -1.51 -21.44
N HIS A 368 -0.88 -2.79 -21.64
CA HIS A 368 -0.02 -3.79 -22.27
C HIS A 368 0.36 -3.39 -23.69
N ALA A 369 -0.57 -2.87 -24.49
CA ALA A 369 -0.31 -2.36 -25.83
C ALA A 369 0.66 -1.16 -25.84
N ARG A 370 0.79 -0.45 -24.73
CA ARG A 370 1.74 0.65 -24.54
C ARG A 370 3.06 0.24 -23.87
N GLY A 371 3.27 -1.06 -23.69
CA GLY A 371 4.47 -1.61 -23.07
C GLY A 371 4.52 -1.34 -21.55
N LEU A 372 3.38 -1.26 -20.87
CA LEU A 372 3.26 -1.06 -19.43
C LEU A 372 2.55 -2.24 -18.78
N GLY A 373 3.06 -2.72 -17.65
CA GLY A 373 2.32 -3.55 -16.71
C GLY A 373 1.74 -2.68 -15.58
N HIS A 374 0.58 -3.06 -15.05
CA HIS A 374 -0.04 -2.36 -13.92
C HIS A 374 0.56 -2.78 -12.58
N GLY A 375 0.74 -4.08 -12.37
CA GLY A 375 1.39 -4.68 -11.19
C GLY A 375 0.61 -4.62 -9.88
N ASP A 376 -0.56 -3.92 -9.85
CA ASP A 376 -1.39 -3.75 -8.66
C ASP A 376 -2.89 -3.67 -8.99
N LEU A 377 -3.35 -4.53 -9.90
CA LEU A 377 -4.76 -4.57 -10.29
C LEU A 377 -5.58 -5.24 -9.18
N TYR A 378 -6.20 -4.40 -8.36
CA TYR A 378 -7.07 -4.72 -7.23
C TYR A 378 -8.40 -3.99 -7.36
N ALA A 379 -9.43 -4.46 -6.63
CA ALA A 379 -10.72 -3.78 -6.57
C ALA A 379 -10.62 -2.42 -5.84
N HIS A 380 -9.73 -2.25 -4.86
CA HIS A 380 -9.52 -0.97 -4.19
C HIS A 380 -8.86 0.09 -5.10
N ASN A 381 -8.22 -0.33 -6.20
CA ASN A 381 -7.66 0.53 -7.25
C ASN A 381 -8.65 0.76 -8.41
N LEU A 382 -9.87 0.20 -8.33
CA LEU A 382 -10.95 0.50 -9.26
C LEU A 382 -11.94 1.47 -8.62
N LEU A 383 -12.13 2.62 -9.27
CA LEU A 383 -13.16 3.57 -8.93
C LEU A 383 -14.42 3.26 -9.74
N VAL A 384 -15.57 3.17 -9.09
CA VAL A 384 -16.87 2.89 -9.70
C VAL A 384 -17.84 4.02 -9.44
N ASP A 385 -18.77 4.26 -10.38
CA ASP A 385 -19.77 5.34 -10.31
C ASP A 385 -21.12 4.88 -9.72
N GLY A 386 -21.22 3.63 -9.29
CA GLY A 386 -22.46 3.03 -8.80
C GLY A 386 -23.39 2.55 -9.92
N LEU A 387 -23.03 2.71 -11.18
CA LEU A 387 -23.73 2.24 -12.37
C LEU A 387 -22.85 1.24 -13.14
N GLU A 388 -22.47 1.56 -14.38
CA GLU A 388 -21.63 0.70 -15.21
C GLU A 388 -20.21 1.26 -15.42
N GLY A 389 -19.92 2.45 -14.91
CA GLY A 389 -18.63 3.11 -15.02
C GLY A 389 -17.61 2.52 -14.08
N ALA A 390 -16.42 2.20 -14.62
CA ALA A 390 -15.26 1.81 -13.84
C ALA A 390 -13.97 2.39 -14.42
N LEU A 391 -13.09 2.90 -13.53
CA LEU A 391 -11.81 3.50 -13.87
C LEU A 391 -10.71 2.81 -13.06
N LEU A 392 -9.71 2.27 -13.72
CA LEU A 392 -8.49 1.77 -13.07
C LEU A 392 -7.60 2.97 -12.73
N SER A 393 -7.11 2.96 -11.50
CA SER A 393 -6.29 4.03 -10.90
C SER A 393 -5.02 3.44 -10.27
N ASP A 394 -4.20 4.30 -9.69
CA ASP A 394 -2.98 4.01 -8.95
C ASP A 394 -1.91 3.25 -9.76
N PHE A 395 -0.93 4.00 -10.23
CA PHE A 395 0.22 3.48 -10.99
C PHE A 395 1.46 3.24 -10.13
N GLY A 396 1.31 3.15 -8.80
CA GLY A 396 2.43 3.00 -7.86
C GLY A 396 3.32 1.78 -8.12
N ALA A 397 2.70 0.67 -8.54
CA ALA A 397 3.41 -0.56 -8.87
C ALA A 397 3.67 -0.73 -10.40
N ALA A 398 3.17 0.19 -11.23
CA ALA A 398 3.29 0.07 -12.67
C ALA A 398 4.75 0.16 -13.14
N ALA A 399 5.06 -0.62 -14.17
CA ALA A 399 6.41 -0.72 -14.69
C ALA A 399 6.42 -0.85 -16.22
N PHE A 400 7.52 -0.38 -16.84
CA PHE A 400 7.75 -0.58 -18.27
C PHE A 400 8.14 -2.04 -18.54
N LEU A 401 7.43 -2.67 -19.46
CA LEU A 401 7.71 -4.05 -19.90
C LEU A 401 8.97 -4.10 -20.78
N PRO A 402 9.74 -5.20 -20.72
CA PRO A 402 10.95 -5.39 -21.53
C PRO A 402 10.59 -5.77 -22.97
N VAL A 403 10.07 -4.82 -23.75
CA VAL A 403 9.53 -5.06 -25.11
C VAL A 403 10.53 -5.69 -26.09
N ASP A 404 11.83 -5.65 -25.77
CA ASP A 404 12.90 -6.30 -26.56
C ASP A 404 13.05 -7.80 -26.20
N ASP A 405 12.38 -8.28 -25.13
CA ASP A 405 12.29 -9.67 -24.69
C ASP A 405 10.81 -10.10 -24.67
N ALA A 406 10.35 -10.68 -25.78
CA ALA A 406 8.96 -11.08 -25.93
C ALA A 406 8.51 -12.11 -24.88
N ALA A 407 9.36 -13.11 -24.59
CA ALA A 407 9.01 -14.17 -23.65
C ALA A 407 8.81 -13.62 -22.23
N ARG A 408 9.66 -12.71 -21.80
CA ARG A 408 9.55 -12.05 -20.51
C ARG A 408 8.39 -11.07 -20.45
N THR A 409 8.15 -10.34 -21.53
CA THR A 409 6.98 -9.47 -21.67
C THR A 409 5.69 -10.27 -21.49
N ASP A 410 5.55 -11.41 -22.18
CA ASP A 410 4.39 -12.29 -22.09
C ASP A 410 4.22 -12.84 -20.66
N ALA A 411 5.32 -13.24 -20.02
CA ALA A 411 5.29 -13.72 -18.63
C ALA A 411 4.81 -12.62 -17.65
N LEU A 412 5.31 -11.39 -17.78
CA LEU A 412 4.89 -10.25 -16.95
C LEU A 412 3.42 -9.88 -17.20
N GLN A 413 2.97 -9.83 -18.44
CA GLN A 413 1.57 -9.63 -18.78
C GLN A 413 0.66 -10.74 -18.22
N ALA A 414 1.15 -11.99 -18.17
CA ALA A 414 0.41 -13.10 -17.58
C ALA A 414 0.19 -12.93 -16.09
N LEU A 415 1.10 -12.28 -15.35
CA LEU A 415 0.89 -11.92 -13.93
C LEU A 415 -0.25 -10.92 -13.77
N ASP A 416 -0.25 -9.85 -14.54
CA ASP A 416 -1.34 -8.86 -14.52
C ASP A 416 -2.70 -9.50 -14.90
N ARG A 417 -2.72 -10.38 -15.90
CA ARG A 417 -3.93 -11.12 -16.29
C ARG A 417 -4.40 -12.06 -15.18
N ARG A 418 -3.49 -12.61 -14.38
CA ARG A 418 -3.85 -13.41 -13.20
C ARG A 418 -4.50 -12.53 -12.12
N ALA A 419 -3.99 -11.31 -11.90
CA ALA A 419 -4.63 -10.34 -11.00
C ALA A 419 -6.06 -10.00 -11.49
N LEU A 420 -6.24 -9.80 -12.79
CA LEU A 420 -7.56 -9.60 -13.40
C LEU A 420 -8.49 -10.81 -13.18
N GLN A 421 -7.99 -12.04 -13.32
CA GLN A 421 -8.78 -13.25 -13.05
C GLN A 421 -9.22 -13.34 -11.58
N VAL A 422 -8.36 -12.93 -10.64
CA VAL A 422 -8.74 -12.84 -9.21
C VAL A 422 -9.85 -11.83 -9.03
N LEU A 423 -9.73 -10.63 -9.58
CA LEU A 423 -10.77 -9.60 -9.54
C LEU A 423 -12.11 -10.11 -10.13
N VAL A 424 -12.08 -10.71 -11.31
CA VAL A 424 -13.31 -11.25 -11.95
C VAL A 424 -13.98 -12.31 -11.07
N LYS A 425 -13.21 -13.18 -10.44
CA LYS A 425 -13.71 -14.17 -9.48
C LYS A 425 -14.36 -13.49 -8.26
N GLU A 426 -13.72 -12.48 -7.70
CA GLU A 426 -14.25 -11.72 -6.56
C GLU A 426 -15.54 -10.99 -6.94
N LEU A 427 -15.59 -10.33 -8.10
CA LEU A 427 -16.82 -9.72 -8.64
C LEU A 427 -17.96 -10.74 -8.76
N SER A 428 -17.67 -11.96 -9.22
CA SER A 428 -18.68 -13.01 -9.34
C SER A 428 -19.21 -13.49 -7.98
N GLN A 429 -18.40 -13.44 -6.93
CA GLN A 429 -18.81 -13.79 -5.56
C GLN A 429 -19.71 -12.72 -4.93
N HIS A 430 -19.59 -11.47 -5.37
CA HIS A 430 -20.37 -10.33 -4.91
C HIS A 430 -21.50 -9.95 -5.88
N SER A 431 -21.79 -10.77 -6.88
CA SER A 431 -22.88 -10.54 -7.83
C SER A 431 -24.07 -11.45 -7.57
N ASP A 432 -25.27 -10.91 -7.80
CA ASP A 432 -26.48 -11.71 -7.81
C ASP A 432 -26.51 -12.65 -9.04
N ALA A 433 -26.99 -13.89 -8.85
CA ALA A 433 -27.12 -14.87 -9.93
C ALA A 433 -28.30 -14.57 -10.88
N THR A 434 -29.19 -13.63 -10.53
CA THR A 434 -30.50 -13.45 -11.16
C THR A 434 -30.70 -12.10 -11.84
N GLY A 435 -29.80 -11.11 -11.61
CA GLY A 435 -29.95 -9.75 -12.15
C GLY A 435 -31.08 -8.94 -11.51
N GLN A 436 -31.75 -9.48 -10.48
CA GLN A 436 -32.72 -8.75 -9.66
C GLN A 436 -32.16 -8.56 -8.24
N PRO A 437 -32.28 -7.36 -7.65
CA PRO A 437 -31.89 -7.17 -6.26
C PRO A 437 -32.77 -8.09 -5.39
N ALA A 438 -32.14 -9.03 -4.70
CA ALA A 438 -32.82 -9.87 -3.76
C ALA A 438 -33.42 -9.03 -2.63
N PRO A 439 -34.69 -9.18 -2.25
CA PRO A 439 -35.24 -8.44 -1.13
C PRO A 439 -34.57 -8.92 0.17
N GLY A 440 -33.53 -8.19 0.60
CA GLY A 440 -33.03 -8.20 1.97
C GLY A 440 -31.92 -9.17 2.34
N VAL A 441 -31.30 -9.97 1.43
CA VAL A 441 -30.11 -10.78 1.73
C VAL A 441 -29.30 -11.01 0.44
N CYS A 442 -28.14 -10.38 0.33
CA CYS A 442 -27.00 -10.91 -0.40
C CYS A 442 -26.02 -11.49 0.59
#